data_1e0b3d78bd7e714e68bd42cdbd545ac4
#
_entry.id   1e0b3d78bd7e714e68bd42cdbd545ac4
#
_cell.length_a   1.000
_cell.length_b   1.000
_cell.length_c   1.000
_cell.angle_alpha   90.00
_cell.angle_beta   90.00
_cell.angle_gamma   90.00
#
_symmetry.space_group_name_H-M   'P 1'
#
loop_
_entity.id
_entity.type
_entity.pdbx_description
1 polymer ?
#
loop_
_entity_poly.entity_id
_entity_poly.type
_entity_poly.pdbx_seq_one_letter_code
_entity_poly.pdbx_strand_id
1 'polypeptide(L)'
;MNPLLPILLLAGPLLAGCSSMLPRASSATPPLFETYAAAEAAAQQIIPFKTSVAQLAALGFDASEGRNVTVIPFPDIIARLAPYPGVPLDQLDAGVRACIVAKGDCRGYVFRFEREDRRRGGDFLSDFLNIRRVTHVTGWRFEALLVVSEGLVLFRNVGGNAHLERTDRQTNPLGPLQPAGEAAGAWLLH
;
A
#
# COMPACT_ATOMS: atom_id res chain seq x y z
N MET A 1 49.85 -36.67 -14.07
CA MET A 1 48.41 -36.35 -14.20
C MET A 1 47.95 -35.88 -12.82
N ASN A 2 47.71 -34.58 -12.64
CA ASN A 2 47.36 -34.02 -11.34
C ASN A 2 45.91 -34.40 -10.94
N PRO A 3 45.69 -35.10 -9.80
CA PRO A 3 44.37 -35.55 -9.36
C PRO A 3 43.42 -34.39 -8.96
N LEU A 4 43.93 -33.15 -8.90
CA LEU A 4 43.13 -31.95 -8.55
C LEU A 4 42.31 -31.40 -9.74
N LEU A 5 42.62 -31.80 -10.97
CA LEU A 5 41.93 -31.28 -12.17
C LEU A 5 40.45 -31.74 -12.27
N PRO A 6 40.07 -33.03 -11.97
CA PRO A 6 38.70 -33.48 -12.02
C PRO A 6 37.84 -32.90 -10.91
N ILE A 7 38.41 -32.53 -9.74
CA ILE A 7 37.66 -31.91 -8.63
C ILE A 7 37.23 -30.47 -8.97
N LEU A 8 38.07 -29.74 -9.69
CA LEU A 8 37.79 -28.38 -10.12
C LEU A 8 36.66 -28.32 -11.18
N LEU A 9 36.57 -29.36 -12.05
CA LEU A 9 35.53 -29.44 -13.08
C LEU A 9 34.14 -29.82 -12.54
N LEU A 10 34.08 -30.50 -11.39
CA LEU A 10 32.80 -30.88 -10.74
C LEU A 10 32.20 -29.74 -9.90
N ALA A 11 33.00 -28.76 -9.45
CA ALA A 11 32.54 -27.65 -8.63
C ALA A 11 31.88 -26.52 -9.47
N GLY A 12 32.12 -26.49 -10.77
CA GLY A 12 31.60 -25.45 -11.68
C GLY A 12 30.06 -25.37 -11.80
N PRO A 13 29.34 -26.48 -12.00
CA PRO A 13 27.89 -26.44 -12.22
C PRO A 13 27.06 -26.18 -10.94
N LEU A 14 27.63 -26.28 -9.74
CA LEU A 14 26.91 -26.07 -8.48
C LEU A 14 26.65 -24.60 -8.15
N LEU A 15 27.32 -23.65 -8.81
CA LEU A 15 27.16 -22.21 -8.55
C LEU A 15 26.12 -21.52 -9.41
N ALA A 16 25.58 -22.17 -10.45
CA ALA A 16 24.68 -21.52 -11.43
C ALA A 16 23.19 -21.54 -11.06
N GLY A 17 22.79 -22.17 -9.94
CA GLY A 17 21.38 -22.48 -9.66
C GLY A 17 20.65 -21.61 -8.62
N CYS A 18 21.25 -20.56 -8.05
CA CYS A 18 20.77 -20.01 -6.78
C CYS A 18 19.82 -18.81 -6.85
N SER A 19 19.51 -18.26 -8.02
CA SER A 19 18.58 -17.10 -8.09
C SER A 19 17.12 -17.44 -7.78
N SER A 20 16.72 -18.71 -7.91
CA SER A 20 15.35 -19.15 -7.58
C SER A 20 15.10 -19.40 -6.09
N MET A 21 16.17 -19.45 -5.26
CA MET A 21 16.07 -19.68 -3.82
C MET A 21 15.87 -18.41 -2.99
N LEU A 22 15.85 -17.23 -3.63
CA LEU A 22 15.59 -15.97 -2.92
C LEU A 22 14.17 -15.92 -2.39
N PRO A 23 13.95 -15.46 -1.14
CA PRO A 23 12.63 -15.36 -0.54
C PRO A 23 11.71 -14.45 -1.37
N ARG A 24 10.49 -14.90 -1.54
CA ARG A 24 9.40 -14.11 -2.13
C ARG A 24 8.38 -13.87 -1.03
N ALA A 25 7.96 -12.63 -0.87
CA ALA A 25 6.89 -12.27 0.05
C ALA A 25 5.85 -11.46 -0.71
N SER A 26 4.58 -11.82 -0.58
CA SER A 26 3.45 -11.00 -0.98
C SER A 26 2.77 -10.50 0.28
N SER A 27 2.49 -9.21 0.34
CA SER A 27 1.65 -8.61 1.36
C SER A 27 0.35 -8.20 0.68
N ALA A 28 -0.71 -8.93 0.96
CA ALA A 28 -2.05 -8.58 0.56
C ALA A 28 -2.96 -8.69 1.78
N THR A 29 -3.74 -7.68 2.05
CA THR A 29 -5.03 -7.86 2.72
C THR A 29 -5.85 -8.75 1.78
N PRO A 30 -6.70 -9.71 2.28
CA PRO A 30 -7.49 -10.55 1.39
C PRO A 30 -8.13 -9.63 0.34
N PRO A 31 -7.79 -9.76 -0.94
CA PRO A 31 -8.15 -8.74 -1.90
C PRO A 31 -9.63 -8.87 -2.20
N LEU A 32 -10.40 -7.89 -1.75
CA LEU A 32 -11.76 -7.73 -2.25
C LEU A 32 -11.73 -7.43 -3.76
N PHE A 33 -10.65 -6.78 -4.21
CA PHE A 33 -10.37 -6.51 -5.62
C PHE A 33 -9.00 -7.09 -6.00
N GLU A 34 -8.95 -7.85 -7.10
CA GLU A 34 -7.70 -8.45 -7.60
C GLU A 34 -6.83 -7.45 -8.34
N THR A 35 -7.42 -6.41 -8.92
CA THR A 35 -6.75 -5.41 -9.74
C THR A 35 -7.22 -4.00 -9.40
N TYR A 36 -6.38 -3.01 -9.72
CA TYR A 36 -6.76 -1.59 -9.65
C TYR A 36 -8.02 -1.30 -10.48
N ALA A 37 -8.08 -1.81 -11.71
CA ALA A 37 -9.21 -1.59 -12.61
C ALA A 37 -10.53 -2.16 -12.05
N ALA A 38 -10.49 -3.29 -11.33
CA ALA A 38 -11.67 -3.86 -10.68
C ALA A 38 -12.18 -2.96 -9.55
N ALA A 39 -11.27 -2.42 -8.72
CA ALA A 39 -11.62 -1.46 -7.66
C ALA A 39 -12.20 -0.16 -8.24
N GLU A 40 -11.57 0.36 -9.29
CA GLU A 40 -12.02 1.56 -9.98
C GLU A 40 -13.40 1.38 -10.61
N ALA A 41 -13.64 0.27 -11.32
CA ALA A 41 -14.93 -0.05 -11.93
C ALA A 41 -16.05 -0.18 -10.89
N ALA A 42 -15.78 -0.79 -9.75
CA ALA A 42 -16.72 -0.87 -8.63
C ALA A 42 -17.00 0.52 -8.05
N ALA A 43 -15.97 1.35 -7.85
CA ALA A 43 -16.12 2.70 -7.36
C ALA A 43 -16.91 3.59 -8.33
N GLN A 44 -16.77 3.40 -9.64
CA GLN A 44 -17.53 4.17 -10.64
C GLN A 44 -19.04 3.92 -10.57
N GLN A 45 -19.49 2.79 -10.04
CA GLN A 45 -20.90 2.47 -9.82
C GLN A 45 -21.50 3.26 -8.64
N ILE A 46 -20.68 3.86 -7.79
CA ILE A 46 -21.15 4.69 -6.68
C ILE A 46 -21.59 6.05 -7.25
N ILE A 47 -22.87 6.32 -7.21
CA ILE A 47 -23.45 7.57 -7.72
C ILE A 47 -23.82 8.47 -6.53
N PRO A 48 -23.19 9.66 -6.38
CA PRO A 48 -23.57 10.62 -5.36
C PRO A 48 -25.06 10.93 -5.38
N PHE A 49 -25.66 11.11 -4.22
CA PHE A 49 -27.10 11.35 -3.96
C PHE A 49 -28.05 10.22 -4.41
N LYS A 50 -27.50 9.05 -4.79
CA LYS A 50 -28.31 7.87 -5.18
C LYS A 50 -27.89 6.60 -4.46
N THR A 51 -26.60 6.37 -4.30
CA THR A 51 -26.09 5.14 -3.69
C THR A 51 -26.20 5.21 -2.18
N SER A 52 -26.86 4.23 -1.56
CA SER A 52 -26.95 4.09 -0.11
C SER A 52 -25.74 3.37 0.48
N VAL A 53 -25.52 3.50 1.79
CA VAL A 53 -24.47 2.77 2.53
C VAL A 53 -24.60 1.25 2.38
N ALA A 54 -25.84 0.73 2.36
CA ALA A 54 -26.09 -0.70 2.15
C ALA A 54 -25.62 -1.18 0.75
N GLN A 55 -25.81 -0.35 -0.26
CA GLN A 55 -25.32 -0.62 -1.62
C GLN A 55 -23.79 -0.53 -1.72
N LEU A 56 -23.15 0.32 -0.91
CA LEU A 56 -21.68 0.39 -0.85
C LEU A 56 -21.06 -0.95 -0.43
N ALA A 57 -21.62 -1.61 0.57
CA ALA A 57 -21.16 -2.91 1.04
C ALA A 57 -21.23 -3.96 -0.09
N ALA A 58 -22.32 -3.97 -0.87
CA ALA A 58 -22.47 -4.87 -2.02
C ALA A 58 -21.47 -4.59 -3.14
N LEU A 59 -20.99 -3.36 -3.27
CA LEU A 59 -19.94 -2.95 -4.22
C LEU A 59 -18.52 -3.20 -3.68
N GLY A 60 -18.38 -3.71 -2.45
CA GLY A 60 -17.09 -3.96 -1.82
C GLY A 60 -16.54 -2.82 -0.97
N PHE A 61 -17.31 -1.79 -0.71
CA PHE A 61 -16.95 -0.67 0.14
C PHE A 61 -17.69 -0.76 1.48
N ASP A 62 -17.44 -1.85 2.23
CA ASP A 62 -18.09 -2.08 3.52
C ASP A 62 -17.37 -1.32 4.65
N ALA A 63 -18.08 -0.34 5.22
CA ALA A 63 -17.58 0.45 6.34
C ALA A 63 -17.61 -0.32 7.68
N SER A 64 -18.35 -1.43 7.79
CA SER A 64 -18.50 -2.20 9.02
C SER A 64 -17.34 -3.16 9.28
N GLU A 65 -16.66 -3.65 8.26
CA GLU A 65 -15.56 -4.62 8.39
C GLU A 65 -14.27 -4.05 9.01
N GLY A 66 -14.07 -2.75 8.97
CA GLY A 66 -12.98 -2.04 9.68
C GLY A 66 -11.57 -2.28 9.16
N ARG A 67 -11.35 -3.20 8.22
CA ARG A 67 -10.00 -3.61 7.78
C ARG A 67 -9.36 -2.68 6.75
N ASN A 68 -10.13 -2.21 5.79
CA ASN A 68 -9.66 -1.41 4.67
C ASN A 68 -10.23 0.00 4.67
N VAL A 69 -10.87 0.40 5.77
CA VAL A 69 -11.56 1.67 5.90
C VAL A 69 -11.05 2.46 7.09
N THR A 70 -10.87 3.75 6.88
CA THR A 70 -10.62 4.73 7.93
C THR A 70 -11.79 5.70 7.95
N VAL A 71 -12.45 5.82 9.10
CA VAL A 71 -13.50 6.82 9.30
C VAL A 71 -12.86 8.15 9.63
N ILE A 72 -13.25 9.20 8.93
CA ILE A 72 -12.81 10.57 9.19
C ILE A 72 -13.97 11.43 9.67
N PRO A 73 -13.81 12.18 10.78
CA PRO A 73 -14.83 13.05 11.33
C PRO A 73 -15.02 14.30 10.45
N PHE A 74 -16.14 14.99 10.67
CA PHE A 74 -16.51 16.18 9.91
C PHE A 74 -15.39 17.24 9.78
N PRO A 75 -14.63 17.62 10.83
CA PRO A 75 -13.56 18.60 10.70
C PRO A 75 -12.49 18.19 9.71
N ASP A 76 -12.12 16.91 9.67
CA ASP A 76 -11.10 16.38 8.76
C ASP A 76 -11.60 16.32 7.32
N ILE A 77 -12.92 16.09 7.11
CA ILE A 77 -13.56 16.18 5.79
C ILE A 77 -13.41 17.60 5.26
N ILE A 78 -13.73 18.60 6.07
CA ILE A 78 -13.62 20.00 5.67
C ILE A 78 -12.19 20.40 5.37
N ALA A 79 -11.23 19.99 6.21
CA ALA A 79 -9.82 20.26 5.98
C ALA A 79 -9.29 19.67 4.65
N ARG A 80 -9.86 18.55 4.21
CA ARG A 80 -9.45 17.87 2.96
C ARG A 80 -10.15 18.43 1.71
N LEU A 81 -11.45 18.73 1.81
CA LEU A 81 -12.31 19.05 0.66
C LEU A 81 -12.59 20.54 0.50
N ALA A 82 -12.43 21.33 1.55
CA ALA A 82 -12.58 22.78 1.55
C ALA A 82 -11.40 23.45 2.30
N PRO A 83 -10.13 23.21 1.89
CA PRO A 83 -8.95 23.66 2.64
C PRO A 83 -8.75 25.17 2.63
N TYR A 84 -9.43 25.89 1.74
CA TYR A 84 -9.26 27.32 1.57
C TYR A 84 -10.46 28.09 2.13
N PRO A 85 -10.29 28.87 3.22
CA PRO A 85 -11.39 29.57 3.87
C PRO A 85 -12.06 30.67 3.03
N GLY A 86 -11.46 31.04 1.90
CA GLY A 86 -11.99 32.07 1.00
C GLY A 86 -12.83 31.54 -0.17
N VAL A 87 -13.00 30.22 -0.32
CA VAL A 87 -13.80 29.65 -1.41
C VAL A 87 -15.29 29.72 -1.03
N PRO A 88 -16.13 30.43 -1.81
CA PRO A 88 -17.57 30.46 -1.57
C PRO A 88 -18.19 29.06 -1.65
N LEU A 89 -19.23 28.81 -0.82
CA LEU A 89 -19.89 27.50 -0.76
C LEU A 89 -20.47 27.06 -2.09
N ASP A 90 -20.93 27.98 -2.92
CA ASP A 90 -21.52 27.71 -4.23
C ASP A 90 -20.49 27.21 -5.26
N GLN A 91 -19.21 27.45 -5.02
CA GLN A 91 -18.12 26.95 -5.87
C GLN A 91 -17.64 25.56 -5.47
N LEU A 92 -18.05 25.06 -4.30
CA LEU A 92 -17.73 23.70 -3.87
C LEU A 92 -18.63 22.67 -4.57
N ASP A 93 -18.14 21.43 -4.65
CA ASP A 93 -18.96 20.30 -5.10
C ASP A 93 -20.27 20.19 -4.30
N ALA A 94 -21.35 19.77 -4.95
CA ALA A 94 -22.68 19.71 -4.34
C ALA A 94 -22.71 18.79 -3.12
N GLY A 95 -22.00 17.65 -3.16
CA GLY A 95 -21.91 16.72 -2.05
C GLY A 95 -21.10 17.27 -0.88
N VAL A 96 -20.03 18.03 -1.16
CA VAL A 96 -19.24 18.72 -0.13
C VAL A 96 -20.09 19.80 0.55
N ARG A 97 -20.85 20.58 -0.21
CA ARG A 97 -21.80 21.57 0.34
C ARG A 97 -22.86 20.92 1.24
N ALA A 98 -23.45 19.83 0.78
CA ALA A 98 -24.45 19.10 1.56
C ALA A 98 -23.86 18.59 2.87
N CYS A 99 -22.62 18.09 2.86
CA CYS A 99 -21.89 17.68 4.07
C CYS A 99 -21.67 18.86 5.03
N ILE A 100 -21.26 20.03 4.52
CA ILE A 100 -21.07 21.23 5.36
C ILE A 100 -22.35 21.64 6.05
N VAL A 101 -23.50 21.54 5.36
CA VAL A 101 -24.82 21.84 5.94
C VAL A 101 -25.23 20.79 6.98
N ALA A 102 -24.97 19.49 6.71
CA ALA A 102 -25.29 18.39 7.62
C ALA A 102 -24.39 18.37 8.89
N LYS A 103 -23.22 19.00 8.86
CA LYS A 103 -22.29 19.12 10.00
C LYS A 103 -21.96 17.76 10.60
N GLY A 104 -22.24 17.55 11.89
CA GLY A 104 -21.90 16.34 12.65
C GLY A 104 -22.55 15.05 12.13
N ASP A 105 -23.58 15.11 11.33
CA ASP A 105 -24.22 13.94 10.69
C ASP A 105 -23.48 13.48 9.44
N CYS A 106 -22.53 14.29 8.96
CA CYS A 106 -21.67 13.95 7.87
C CYS A 106 -20.43 13.19 8.34
N ARG A 107 -20.12 12.06 7.67
CA ARG A 107 -18.95 11.22 7.93
C ARG A 107 -18.20 10.91 6.64
N GLY A 108 -16.89 10.88 6.72
CA GLY A 108 -16.04 10.44 5.63
C GLY A 108 -15.52 9.03 5.86
N TYR A 109 -15.44 8.27 4.78
CA TYR A 109 -14.85 6.94 4.75
C TYR A 109 -13.74 6.92 3.72
N VAL A 110 -12.52 6.61 4.16
CA VAL A 110 -11.38 6.43 3.26
C VAL A 110 -11.12 4.93 3.15
N PHE A 111 -11.45 4.36 2.01
CA PHE A 111 -11.16 2.98 1.68
C PHE A 111 -9.80 2.90 0.98
N ARG A 112 -8.96 1.92 1.40
CA ARG A 112 -7.66 1.64 0.80
C ARG A 112 -7.57 0.19 0.44
N PHE A 113 -7.29 -0.06 -0.84
CA PHE A 113 -7.02 -1.38 -1.37
C PHE A 113 -5.64 -1.36 -2.00
N GLU A 114 -4.83 -2.34 -1.66
CA GLU A 114 -3.48 -2.42 -2.21
C GLU A 114 -3.04 -3.86 -2.37
N ARG A 115 -2.18 -4.08 -3.34
CA ARG A 115 -1.47 -5.33 -3.53
C ARG A 115 -0.02 -5.00 -3.84
N GLU A 116 0.88 -5.55 -3.04
CA GLU A 116 2.32 -5.44 -3.26
C GLU A 116 2.93 -6.84 -3.34
N ASP A 117 3.60 -7.11 -4.44
CA ASP A 117 4.45 -8.29 -4.62
C ASP A 117 5.91 -7.87 -4.44
N ARG A 118 6.60 -8.52 -3.51
CA ARG A 118 7.99 -8.24 -3.17
C ARG A 118 8.86 -9.40 -3.58
N ARG A 119 9.80 -9.15 -4.50
CA ARG A 119 10.77 -10.14 -4.97
C ARG A 119 12.16 -9.67 -4.63
N ARG A 120 12.92 -10.53 -3.94
CA ARG A 120 14.34 -10.29 -3.74
C ARG A 120 15.07 -10.56 -5.04
N GLY A 121 15.97 -9.64 -5.39
CA GLY A 121 16.89 -9.72 -6.51
C GLY A 121 18.31 -9.51 -6.04
N GLY A 122 19.26 -9.60 -6.96
CA GLY A 122 20.68 -9.41 -6.69
C GLY A 122 21.44 -10.70 -6.46
N ASP A 123 22.64 -10.57 -5.90
CA ASP A 123 23.53 -11.69 -5.64
C ASP A 123 23.14 -12.45 -4.37
N PHE A 124 22.96 -13.78 -4.50
CA PHE A 124 22.53 -14.64 -3.40
C PHE A 124 23.46 -14.54 -2.18
N LEU A 125 24.78 -14.54 -2.38
CA LEU A 125 25.73 -14.53 -1.27
C LEU A 125 25.67 -13.22 -0.49
N SER A 126 25.56 -12.09 -1.19
CA SER A 126 25.40 -10.77 -0.55
C SER A 126 24.08 -10.62 0.19
N ASP A 127 23.00 -11.21 -0.30
CA ASP A 127 21.70 -11.23 0.37
C ASP A 127 21.71 -12.18 1.58
N PHE A 128 22.29 -13.38 1.44
CA PHE A 128 22.43 -14.37 2.50
C PHE A 128 23.26 -13.84 3.67
N LEU A 129 24.39 -13.18 3.38
CA LEU A 129 25.24 -12.55 4.38
C LEU A 129 24.69 -11.21 4.88
N ASN A 130 23.50 -10.81 4.43
CA ASN A 130 22.87 -9.54 4.78
C ASN A 130 23.74 -8.30 4.52
N ILE A 131 24.69 -8.38 3.59
CA ILE A 131 25.59 -7.26 3.23
C ILE A 131 24.86 -6.29 2.31
N ARG A 132 24.20 -6.83 1.27
CA ARG A 132 23.46 -6.03 0.28
C ARG A 132 22.17 -6.75 -0.08
N ARG A 133 21.06 -6.08 0.17
CA ARG A 133 19.72 -6.58 -0.15
C ARG A 133 19.06 -5.68 -1.18
N VAL A 134 18.56 -6.28 -2.26
CA VAL A 134 17.79 -5.61 -3.29
C VAL A 134 16.41 -6.25 -3.30
N THR A 135 15.35 -5.44 -3.19
CA THR A 135 13.96 -5.90 -3.25
C THR A 135 13.23 -5.10 -4.32
N HIS A 136 12.71 -5.79 -5.31
CA HIS A 136 11.81 -5.23 -6.31
C HIS A 136 10.38 -5.36 -5.78
N VAL A 137 9.70 -4.24 -5.69
CA VAL A 137 8.31 -4.16 -5.26
C VAL A 137 7.47 -3.74 -6.45
N THR A 138 6.49 -4.55 -6.79
CA THR A 138 5.52 -4.27 -7.85
C THR A 138 4.12 -4.40 -7.29
N GLY A 139 3.14 -3.71 -7.86
CA GLY A 139 1.77 -3.80 -7.38
C GLY A 139 0.89 -2.66 -7.82
N TRP A 140 -0.15 -2.42 -7.03
CA TRP A 140 -1.08 -1.30 -7.22
C TRP A 140 -1.65 -0.84 -5.88
N ARG A 141 -2.14 0.40 -5.85
CA ARG A 141 -2.84 0.99 -4.70
C ARG A 141 -4.01 1.82 -5.20
N PHE A 142 -5.18 1.60 -4.62
CA PHE A 142 -6.41 2.34 -4.88
C PHE A 142 -6.92 2.96 -3.58
N GLU A 143 -7.38 4.21 -3.65
CA GLU A 143 -8.00 4.90 -2.54
C GLU A 143 -9.33 5.50 -2.99
N ALA A 144 -10.38 5.34 -2.20
CA ALA A 144 -11.66 6.00 -2.38
C ALA A 144 -12.05 6.77 -1.12
N LEU A 145 -12.27 8.07 -1.28
CA LEU A 145 -12.89 8.92 -0.26
C LEU A 145 -14.38 9.03 -0.57
N LEU A 146 -15.21 8.51 0.32
CA LEU A 146 -16.66 8.62 0.26
C LEU A 146 -17.15 9.47 1.42
N VAL A 147 -18.00 10.43 1.13
CA VAL A 147 -18.66 11.25 2.15
C VAL A 147 -20.13 10.86 2.22
N VAL A 148 -20.61 10.59 3.42
CA VAL A 148 -21.92 10.03 3.68
C VAL A 148 -22.65 10.89 4.72
N SER A 149 -23.93 11.12 4.52
CA SER A 149 -24.85 11.66 5.51
C SER A 149 -26.22 10.99 5.37
N GLU A 150 -26.89 10.74 6.47
CA GLU A 150 -28.23 10.10 6.52
C GLU A 150 -28.31 8.78 5.73
N GLY A 151 -27.20 8.01 5.73
CA GLY A 151 -27.13 6.72 5.02
C GLY A 151 -26.99 6.81 3.51
N LEU A 152 -26.76 8.01 2.95
CA LEU A 152 -26.61 8.25 1.51
C LEU A 152 -25.20 8.79 1.21
N VAL A 153 -24.61 8.34 0.12
CA VAL A 153 -23.33 8.90 -0.37
C VAL A 153 -23.59 10.29 -0.98
N LEU A 154 -22.93 11.30 -0.45
CA LEU A 154 -23.01 12.67 -0.94
C LEU A 154 -21.89 12.99 -1.93
N PHE A 155 -20.68 12.47 -1.69
CA PHE A 155 -19.50 12.78 -2.48
C PHE A 155 -18.62 11.54 -2.64
N ARG A 156 -17.98 11.43 -3.78
CA ARG A 156 -17.02 10.38 -4.10
C ARG A 156 -15.78 11.00 -4.76
N ASN A 157 -14.62 10.69 -4.24
CA ASN A 157 -13.35 10.95 -4.89
C ASN A 157 -12.50 9.68 -4.90
N VAL A 158 -11.89 9.36 -6.03
CA VAL A 158 -11.07 8.16 -6.20
C VAL A 158 -9.71 8.52 -6.76
N GLY A 159 -8.71 7.76 -6.38
CA GLY A 159 -7.34 7.93 -6.84
C GLY A 159 -6.48 6.73 -6.51
N GLY A 160 -5.19 6.86 -6.77
CA GLY A 160 -4.23 5.80 -6.47
C GLY A 160 -3.16 5.65 -7.55
N ASN A 161 -2.52 4.49 -7.55
CA ASN A 161 -1.49 4.14 -8.51
C ASN A 161 -1.74 2.73 -9.05
N ALA A 162 -2.08 2.64 -10.34
CA ALA A 162 -2.37 1.38 -11.00
C ALA A 162 -1.10 0.53 -11.23
N HIS A 163 0.08 1.17 -11.30
CA HIS A 163 1.36 0.51 -11.52
C HIS A 163 2.37 1.04 -10.50
N LEU A 164 2.51 0.33 -9.40
CA LEU A 164 3.52 0.60 -8.40
C LEU A 164 4.76 -0.23 -8.76
N GLU A 165 5.88 0.46 -8.97
CA GLU A 165 7.18 -0.18 -9.17
C GLU A 165 8.23 0.61 -8.41
N ARG A 166 8.94 -0.07 -7.49
CA ARG A 166 10.07 0.52 -6.78
C ARG A 166 11.12 -0.54 -6.49
N THR A 167 12.35 -0.12 -6.39
CA THR A 167 13.46 -0.96 -5.96
C THR A 167 14.02 -0.45 -4.65
N ASP A 168 13.82 -1.23 -3.61
CA ASP A 168 14.38 -0.97 -2.28
C ASP A 168 15.77 -1.60 -2.18
N ARG A 169 16.78 -0.79 -1.88
CA ARG A 169 18.17 -1.23 -1.69
C ARG A 169 18.58 -0.97 -0.26
N GLN A 170 19.00 -2.01 0.42
CA GLN A 170 19.56 -1.93 1.76
C GLN A 170 21.00 -2.44 1.71
N THR A 171 21.92 -1.69 2.32
CA THR A 171 23.34 -2.08 2.43
C THR A 171 23.73 -2.05 3.89
N ASN A 172 24.21 -3.18 4.39
CA ASN A 172 24.70 -3.34 5.75
C ASN A 172 26.20 -3.68 5.67
N PRO A 173 27.11 -2.70 5.82
CA PRO A 173 28.54 -2.91 5.62
C PRO A 173 29.15 -4.01 6.50
N LEU A 174 28.60 -4.22 7.71
CA LEU A 174 29.03 -5.23 8.64
C LEU A 174 28.23 -6.55 8.53
N GLY A 175 27.30 -6.64 7.57
CA GLY A 175 26.47 -7.82 7.35
C GLY A 175 25.74 -8.28 8.61
N PRO A 176 25.88 -9.58 9.03
CA PRO A 176 25.22 -10.13 10.22
C PRO A 176 25.67 -9.48 11.52
N LEU A 177 26.82 -8.80 11.54
CA LEU A 177 27.38 -8.15 12.72
C LEU A 177 26.87 -6.72 12.94
N GLN A 178 26.11 -6.19 11.99
CA GLN A 178 25.56 -4.82 12.08
C GLN A 178 24.80 -4.57 13.40
N PRO A 179 23.87 -5.42 13.85
CA PRO A 179 23.15 -5.21 15.10
C PRO A 179 24.05 -5.23 16.34
N ALA A 180 25.12 -6.03 16.31
CA ALA A 180 26.08 -6.09 17.41
C ALA A 180 26.92 -4.81 17.50
N GLY A 181 27.28 -4.21 16.35
CA GLY A 181 28.00 -2.94 16.30
C GLY A 181 27.15 -1.78 16.80
N GLU A 182 25.86 -1.76 16.46
CA GLU A 182 24.91 -0.73 16.94
C GLU A 182 24.68 -0.85 18.46
N ALA A 183 24.54 -2.09 18.99
CA ALA A 183 24.42 -2.33 20.42
C ALA A 183 25.68 -1.92 21.19
N ALA A 184 26.87 -2.24 20.68
CA ALA A 184 28.14 -1.83 21.30
C ALA A 184 28.33 -0.31 21.31
N GLY A 185 27.93 0.39 20.22
CA GLY A 185 27.96 1.84 20.12
C GLY A 185 27.04 2.53 21.13
N ALA A 186 25.85 1.98 21.37
CA ALA A 186 24.91 2.52 22.36
C ALA A 186 25.44 2.41 23.81
N TRP A 187 26.21 1.36 24.11
CA TRP A 187 26.84 1.18 25.44
C TRP A 187 28.00 2.16 25.72
N LEU A 188 28.68 2.63 24.68
CA LEU A 188 29.80 3.56 24.80
C LEU A 188 29.36 5.02 24.96
N LEU A 189 28.10 5.33 24.73
CA LEU A 189 27.53 6.68 24.81
C LEU A 189 26.72 6.94 26.11
N HIS A 190 26.68 5.97 27.01
CA HIS A 190 26.14 6.05 28.37
C HIS A 190 27.24 5.90 29.39
#